data_6e32bc81bc895484cfed901831fefe27
#
_entry.id   6e32bc81bc895484cfed901831fefe27
#
_cell.length_a   1.000
_cell.length_b   1.000
_cell.length_c   1.000
_cell.angle_alpha   90.00
_cell.angle_beta   90.00
_cell.angle_gamma   90.00
#
_symmetry.space_group_name_H-M   'P 1'
#
loop_
_entity.id
_entity.type
_entity.pdbx_description
1 polymer ?
#
loop_
_entity_poly.entity_id
_entity_poly.type
_entity_poly.pdbx_seq_one_letter_code
_entity_poly.pdbx_strand_id
1 'polypeptide(L)'
;MTLLELIIACAILLILSSAALPIAKYSVIHRKEAELRRDLREIKDAIDRYKDAADRNQIRVEIGSEGYPPDLETLVKGVQLGASSDRKIRFLRKIPVDPMTGRAEWGLRAVQDDPDSTSWGGKNVFDVYSKSTGTALDGTKYSDW
;
A
#
# COMPACT_ATOMS: atom_id res chain seq x y z
N MET A 1 -34.77 43.37 -6.68
CA MET A 1 -34.83 41.90 -6.69
C MET A 1 -36.22 41.46 -6.23
N THR A 2 -36.90 40.70 -7.02
CA THR A 2 -38.24 40.19 -6.68
C THR A 2 -38.14 38.90 -5.85
N LEU A 3 -39.18 38.59 -5.07
CA LEU A 3 -39.26 37.35 -4.30
C LEU A 3 -39.12 36.11 -5.19
N LEU A 4 -39.74 36.16 -6.39
CA LEU A 4 -39.64 35.08 -7.37
C LEU A 4 -38.21 34.87 -7.85
N GLU A 5 -37.47 35.90 -8.12
CA GLU A 5 -36.05 35.84 -8.54
C GLU A 5 -35.17 35.23 -7.45
N LEU A 6 -35.41 35.58 -6.18
CA LEU A 6 -34.72 35.00 -5.05
C LEU A 6 -35.01 33.47 -4.93
N ILE A 7 -36.26 33.07 -5.09
CA ILE A 7 -36.65 31.64 -5.03
C ILE A 7 -35.98 30.86 -6.17
N ILE A 8 -35.95 31.39 -7.38
CA ILE A 8 -35.29 30.75 -8.53
C ILE A 8 -33.78 30.63 -8.29
N ALA A 9 -33.14 31.71 -7.81
CA ALA A 9 -31.72 31.66 -7.48
C ALA A 9 -31.39 30.64 -6.41
N CYS A 10 -32.14 30.53 -5.34
CA CYS A 10 -32.00 29.51 -4.31
C CYS A 10 -32.20 28.10 -4.84
N ALA A 11 -33.19 27.89 -5.71
CA ALA A 11 -33.44 26.57 -6.33
C ALA A 11 -32.26 26.14 -7.20
N ILE A 12 -31.70 27.02 -8.00
CA ILE A 12 -30.51 26.72 -8.83
C ILE A 12 -29.30 26.40 -7.96
N LEU A 13 -29.05 27.16 -6.89
CA LEU A 13 -27.95 26.89 -5.96
C LEU A 13 -28.08 25.54 -5.23
N LEU A 14 -29.31 25.16 -4.85
CA LEU A 14 -29.58 23.85 -4.25
C LEU A 14 -29.28 22.71 -5.23
N ILE A 15 -29.67 22.84 -6.47
CA ILE A 15 -29.41 21.83 -7.51
C ILE A 15 -27.91 21.69 -7.76
N LEU A 16 -27.18 22.81 -7.91
CA LEU A 16 -25.73 22.82 -8.10
C LEU A 16 -24.98 22.22 -6.88
N SER A 17 -25.41 22.59 -5.67
CA SER A 17 -24.83 22.06 -4.45
C SER A 17 -25.02 20.57 -4.30
N SER A 18 -26.16 20.03 -4.69
CA SER A 18 -26.43 18.58 -4.61
C SER A 18 -25.55 17.76 -5.54
N ALA A 19 -25.13 18.30 -6.68
CA ALA A 19 -24.22 17.65 -7.61
C ALA A 19 -22.75 17.73 -7.18
N ALA A 20 -22.36 18.75 -6.43
CA ALA A 20 -20.97 19.00 -6.02
C ALA A 20 -20.46 17.95 -5.01
N LEU A 21 -21.29 17.52 -4.06
CA LEU A 21 -20.92 16.59 -3.01
C LEU A 21 -20.45 15.20 -3.53
N PRO A 22 -21.16 14.52 -4.43
CA PRO A 22 -20.70 13.22 -4.94
C PRO A 22 -19.40 13.34 -5.73
N ILE A 23 -19.21 14.38 -6.51
CA ILE A 23 -17.99 14.63 -7.28
C ILE A 23 -16.78 14.76 -6.35
N ALA A 24 -16.91 15.51 -5.26
CA ALA A 24 -15.85 15.68 -4.29
C ALA A 24 -15.46 14.35 -3.62
N LYS A 25 -16.44 13.52 -3.26
CA LYS A 25 -16.19 12.18 -2.69
C LYS A 25 -15.43 11.27 -3.65
N TYR A 26 -15.82 11.21 -4.92
CA TYR A 26 -15.12 10.42 -5.94
C TYR A 26 -13.67 10.89 -6.12
N SER A 27 -13.42 12.18 -6.14
CA SER A 27 -12.06 12.73 -6.25
C SER A 27 -11.17 12.33 -5.08
N VAL A 28 -11.69 12.34 -3.84
CA VAL A 28 -10.93 11.91 -2.65
C VAL A 28 -10.61 10.43 -2.70
N ILE A 29 -11.60 9.58 -3.05
CA ILE A 29 -11.39 8.14 -3.15
C ILE A 29 -10.37 7.83 -4.25
N HIS A 30 -10.49 8.46 -5.41
CA HIS A 30 -9.54 8.26 -6.52
C HIS A 30 -8.09 8.60 -6.13
N ARG A 31 -7.88 9.69 -5.37
CA ARG A 31 -6.55 10.04 -4.84
C ARG A 31 -6.01 8.99 -3.88
N LYS A 32 -6.84 8.52 -2.96
CA LYS A 32 -6.46 7.44 -2.03
C LYS A 32 -6.12 6.14 -2.73
N GLU A 33 -6.86 5.78 -3.76
CA GLU A 33 -6.58 4.59 -4.58
C GLU A 33 -5.25 4.72 -5.33
N ALA A 34 -4.97 5.88 -5.90
CA ALA A 34 -3.70 6.15 -6.56
C ALA A 34 -2.52 6.09 -5.57
N GLU A 35 -2.71 6.62 -4.35
CA GLU A 35 -1.73 6.53 -3.26
C GLU A 35 -1.51 5.08 -2.84
N LEU A 36 -2.58 4.32 -2.61
CA LEU A 36 -2.49 2.89 -2.25
C LEU A 36 -1.69 2.10 -3.29
N ARG A 37 -1.97 2.28 -4.57
CA ARG A 37 -1.23 1.60 -5.65
C ARG A 37 0.24 1.98 -5.68
N ARG A 38 0.55 3.24 -5.42
CA ARG A 38 1.94 3.71 -5.32
C ARG A 38 2.66 3.06 -4.14
N ASP A 39 2.03 3.05 -2.98
CA ASP A 39 2.62 2.51 -1.75
C ASP A 39 2.82 1.00 -1.83
N LEU A 40 1.86 0.27 -2.40
CA LEU A 40 2.02 -1.16 -2.69
C LEU A 40 3.20 -1.43 -3.63
N ARG A 41 3.34 -0.66 -4.71
CA ARG A 41 4.49 -0.79 -5.60
C ARG A 41 5.81 -0.49 -4.89
N GLU A 42 5.86 0.55 -4.07
CA GLU A 42 7.07 0.90 -3.32
C GLU A 42 7.53 -0.23 -2.40
N ILE A 43 6.59 -0.87 -1.69
CA ILE A 43 6.91 -2.02 -0.82
C ILE A 43 7.33 -3.23 -1.65
N LYS A 44 6.59 -3.57 -2.70
CA LYS A 44 6.89 -4.71 -3.59
C LYS A 44 8.25 -4.54 -4.26
N ASP A 45 8.56 -3.35 -4.77
CA ASP A 45 9.87 -3.03 -5.34
C ASP A 45 11.01 -3.15 -4.31
N ALA A 46 10.75 -2.79 -3.05
CA ALA A 46 11.72 -2.96 -1.98
C ALA A 46 11.98 -4.44 -1.66
N ILE A 47 10.94 -5.27 -1.65
CA ILE A 47 11.04 -6.73 -1.48
C ILE A 47 11.86 -7.33 -2.63
N ASP A 48 11.58 -6.93 -3.87
CA ASP A 48 12.27 -7.43 -5.05
C ASP A 48 13.76 -7.04 -5.05
N ARG A 49 14.09 -5.82 -4.64
CA ARG A 49 15.49 -5.39 -4.49
C ARG A 49 16.21 -6.15 -3.38
N TYR A 50 15.52 -6.47 -2.28
CA TYR A 50 16.07 -7.32 -1.23
C TYR A 50 16.39 -8.72 -1.77
N LYS A 51 15.44 -9.32 -2.49
CA LYS A 51 15.60 -10.63 -3.13
C LYS A 51 16.76 -10.63 -4.11
N ASP A 52 16.88 -9.62 -4.95
CA ASP A 52 17.98 -9.48 -5.91
C ASP A 52 19.35 -9.38 -5.20
N ALA A 53 19.44 -8.60 -4.12
CA ALA A 53 20.65 -8.51 -3.31
C ALA A 53 21.00 -9.85 -2.63
N ALA A 54 20.00 -10.61 -2.19
CA ALA A 54 20.16 -11.95 -1.64
C ALA A 54 20.69 -12.94 -2.68
N ASP A 55 20.10 -12.95 -3.87
CA ASP A 55 20.48 -13.85 -4.99
C ASP A 55 21.91 -13.54 -5.49
N ARG A 56 22.36 -12.31 -5.39
CA ARG A 56 23.73 -11.89 -5.69
C ARG A 56 24.71 -12.11 -4.53
N ASN A 57 24.28 -12.72 -3.44
CA ASN A 57 25.08 -12.91 -2.22
C ASN A 57 25.67 -11.61 -1.63
N GLN A 58 25.02 -10.49 -1.86
CA GLN A 58 25.43 -9.19 -1.33
C GLN A 58 25.02 -8.99 0.13
N ILE A 59 23.98 -9.70 0.58
CA ILE A 59 23.46 -9.66 1.95
C ILE A 59 23.34 -11.08 2.51
N ARG A 60 23.36 -11.18 3.83
CA ARG A 60 23.06 -12.45 4.51
C ARG A 60 21.57 -12.61 4.67
N VAL A 61 21.08 -13.80 4.37
CA VAL A 61 19.69 -14.19 4.51
C VAL A 61 19.55 -15.31 5.53
N GLU A 62 18.40 -15.37 6.17
CA GLU A 62 18.06 -16.46 7.08
C GLU A 62 17.81 -17.75 6.30
N ILE A 63 18.19 -18.88 6.90
CA ILE A 63 17.93 -20.19 6.31
C ILE A 63 16.43 -20.44 6.26
N GLY A 64 15.91 -20.79 5.09
CA GLY A 64 14.48 -21.06 4.89
C GLY A 64 13.65 -19.82 4.53
N SER A 65 14.30 -18.64 4.39
CA SER A 65 13.62 -17.40 3.94
C SER A 65 13.44 -17.34 2.43
N GLU A 66 13.98 -18.28 1.66
CA GLU A 66 14.00 -18.27 0.18
C GLU A 66 14.61 -16.99 -0.42
N GLY A 67 15.39 -16.24 0.37
CA GLY A 67 16.01 -14.98 -0.03
C GLY A 67 15.08 -13.76 0.07
N TYR A 68 13.90 -13.92 0.64
CA TYR A 68 12.97 -12.83 0.93
C TYR A 68 13.17 -12.27 2.34
N PRO A 69 12.78 -11.02 2.62
CA PRO A 69 12.92 -10.42 3.94
C PRO A 69 12.03 -11.14 4.97
N PRO A 70 12.48 -11.28 6.23
CA PRO A 70 11.69 -11.91 7.29
C PRO A 70 10.48 -11.07 7.69
N ASP A 71 10.57 -9.74 7.57
CA ASP A 71 9.52 -8.77 7.87
C ASP A 71 9.75 -7.46 7.10
N LEU A 72 8.76 -6.55 7.13
CA LEU A 72 8.89 -5.24 6.49
C LEU A 72 9.85 -4.31 7.24
N GLU A 73 10.02 -4.48 8.53
CA GLU A 73 10.93 -3.67 9.32
C GLU A 73 12.39 -3.89 8.93
N THR A 74 12.74 -5.09 8.53
CA THR A 74 14.09 -5.40 8.01
C THR A 74 14.44 -4.56 6.79
N LEU A 75 13.47 -4.27 5.93
CA LEU A 75 13.66 -3.39 4.77
C LEU A 75 13.98 -1.95 5.18
N VAL A 76 13.44 -1.50 6.31
CA VAL A 76 13.64 -0.14 6.84
C VAL A 76 14.92 -0.05 7.68
N LYS A 77 15.15 -1.01 8.56
CA LYS A 77 16.35 -1.06 9.41
C LYS A 77 17.62 -1.32 8.59
N GLY A 78 17.47 -2.03 7.49
CA GLY A 78 18.55 -2.43 6.61
C GLY A 78 19.31 -3.66 7.08
N VAL A 79 20.06 -4.24 6.17
CA VAL A 79 20.90 -5.42 6.40
C VAL A 79 22.34 -5.12 6.06
N GLN A 80 23.26 -5.84 6.70
CA GLN A 80 24.69 -5.69 6.45
C GLN A 80 25.06 -6.15 5.03
N LEU A 81 25.93 -5.38 4.40
CA LEU A 81 26.49 -5.66 3.09
C LEU A 81 27.73 -6.56 3.27
N GLY A 82 27.60 -7.84 2.88
CA GLY A 82 28.70 -8.80 2.99
C GLY A 82 29.04 -9.23 4.42
N ALA A 83 30.08 -10.03 4.54
CA ALA A 83 30.48 -10.65 5.82
C ALA A 83 31.31 -9.76 6.74
N SER A 84 31.96 -8.74 6.19
CA SER A 84 33.00 -7.95 6.89
C SER A 84 32.77 -6.44 6.86
N SER A 85 31.60 -6.00 6.44
CA SER A 85 31.30 -4.57 6.27
C SER A 85 30.35 -4.07 7.35
N ASP A 86 30.71 -2.97 8.02
CA ASP A 86 29.80 -2.22 8.90
C ASP A 86 28.74 -1.42 8.13
N ARG A 87 28.79 -1.48 6.80
CA ARG A 87 27.83 -0.80 5.93
C ARG A 87 26.52 -1.57 5.86
N LYS A 88 25.43 -0.85 6.07
CA LYS A 88 24.05 -1.37 5.90
C LYS A 88 23.43 -0.81 4.63
N ILE A 89 22.67 -1.65 3.95
CA ILE A 89 21.81 -1.24 2.86
C ILE A 89 20.35 -1.23 3.35
N ARG A 90 19.63 -0.16 3.05
CA ARG A 90 18.20 -0.03 3.31
C ARG A 90 17.45 -0.10 1.99
N PHE A 91 16.36 -0.83 1.98
CA PHE A 91 15.52 -1.01 0.79
C PHE A 91 14.27 -0.14 0.84
N LEU A 92 13.85 0.27 2.04
CA LEU A 92 12.69 1.12 2.26
C LEU A 92 13.05 2.21 3.28
N ARG A 93 12.59 3.44 3.06
CA ARG A 93 12.84 4.55 4.01
C ARG A 93 12.00 4.45 5.26
N LYS A 94 10.72 4.13 5.07
CA LYS A 94 9.71 3.90 6.11
C LYS A 94 8.62 3.00 5.54
N ILE A 95 7.90 2.31 6.41
CA ILE A 95 6.70 1.57 6.00
C ILE A 95 5.62 2.60 5.70
N PRO A 96 5.05 2.64 4.47
CA PRO A 96 3.97 3.56 4.14
C PRO A 96 2.72 3.31 4.99
N VAL A 97 1.94 4.36 5.19
CA VAL A 97 0.61 4.24 5.81
C VAL A 97 -0.40 3.88 4.73
N ASP A 98 -1.14 2.81 4.93
CA ASP A 98 -2.24 2.44 4.04
C ASP A 98 -3.33 3.53 4.07
N PRO A 99 -3.60 4.23 2.96
CA PRO A 99 -4.57 5.33 2.92
C PRO A 99 -6.02 4.87 3.14
N MET A 100 -6.29 3.56 2.99
CA MET A 100 -7.63 3.00 3.19
C MET A 100 -7.90 2.63 4.64
N THR A 101 -6.89 2.16 5.37
CA THR A 101 -7.02 1.80 6.79
C THR A 101 -6.53 2.91 7.74
N GLY A 102 -5.71 3.82 7.26
CA GLY A 102 -5.06 4.87 8.06
C GLY A 102 -3.93 4.35 8.97
N ARG A 103 -3.46 3.13 8.76
CA ARG A 103 -2.42 2.46 9.55
C ARG A 103 -1.26 2.00 8.69
N ALA A 104 -0.06 1.97 9.26
CA ALA A 104 1.12 1.38 8.63
C ALA A 104 1.15 -0.15 8.82
N GLU A 105 0.02 -0.79 8.69
CA GLU A 105 -0.17 -2.22 8.83
C GLU A 105 -0.63 -2.83 7.51
N TRP A 106 0.17 -3.74 6.99
CA TRP A 106 -0.09 -4.41 5.73
C TRP A 106 -0.37 -5.90 5.97
N GLY A 107 -1.20 -6.47 5.12
CA GLY A 107 -1.31 -7.92 5.04
C GLY A 107 -0.04 -8.48 4.38
N LEU A 108 0.46 -9.59 4.89
CA LEU A 108 1.69 -10.22 4.43
C LEU A 108 1.37 -11.61 3.87
N ARG A 109 2.11 -12.00 2.84
CA ARG A 109 2.12 -13.36 2.30
C ARG A 109 3.56 -13.84 2.15
N ALA A 110 3.81 -15.06 2.58
CA ALA A 110 5.06 -15.74 2.31
C ALA A 110 5.03 -16.37 0.90
N VAL A 111 6.19 -16.71 0.37
CA VAL A 111 6.28 -17.40 -0.93
C VAL A 111 5.56 -18.75 -0.94
N GLN A 112 5.42 -19.38 0.23
CA GLN A 112 4.74 -20.66 0.41
C GLN A 112 3.22 -20.52 0.61
N ASP A 113 2.71 -19.31 0.85
CA ASP A 113 1.30 -19.05 1.07
C ASP A 113 0.54 -19.05 -0.26
N ASP A 114 -0.75 -19.38 -0.21
CA ASP A 114 -1.61 -19.25 -1.37
C ASP A 114 -1.77 -17.77 -1.78
N PRO A 115 -1.93 -17.48 -3.08
CA PRO A 115 -2.03 -16.09 -3.59
C PRO A 115 -3.18 -15.26 -2.98
N ASP A 116 -4.23 -15.91 -2.52
CA ASP A 116 -5.42 -15.31 -1.90
C ASP A 116 -5.45 -15.50 -0.38
N SER A 117 -4.38 -16.04 0.22
CA SER A 117 -4.31 -16.25 1.67
C SER A 117 -4.42 -14.94 2.43
N THR A 118 -5.21 -14.96 3.50
CA THR A 118 -5.33 -13.88 4.48
C THR A 118 -4.54 -14.16 5.76
N SER A 119 -3.90 -15.33 5.85
CA SER A 119 -3.00 -15.72 6.94
C SER A 119 -1.56 -15.77 6.43
N TRP A 120 -0.66 -15.20 7.23
CA TRP A 120 0.76 -15.18 6.90
C TRP A 120 1.48 -16.39 7.52
N GLY A 121 2.27 -17.10 6.71
CA GLY A 121 3.05 -18.24 7.16
C GLY A 121 4.25 -17.91 8.05
N GLY A 122 4.59 -16.63 8.23
CA GLY A 122 5.55 -16.13 9.21
C GLY A 122 7.04 -16.34 8.87
N LYS A 123 7.39 -16.98 7.75
CA LYS A 123 8.77 -17.29 7.39
C LYS A 123 9.48 -16.20 6.60
N ASN A 124 8.75 -15.56 5.72
CA ASN A 124 9.27 -14.51 4.85
C ASN A 124 8.12 -13.62 4.35
N VAL A 125 8.47 -12.50 3.74
CA VAL A 125 7.51 -11.59 3.10
C VAL A 125 7.80 -11.58 1.61
N PHE A 126 6.94 -12.25 0.85
CA PHE A 126 6.97 -12.29 -0.61
C PHE A 126 6.06 -11.23 -1.22
N ASP A 127 4.87 -11.05 -0.66
CA ASP A 127 3.86 -10.12 -1.16
C ASP A 127 3.17 -9.39 -0.01
N VAL A 128 2.60 -8.24 -0.32
CA VAL A 128 1.84 -7.40 0.60
C VAL A 128 0.52 -6.98 -0.02
N TYR A 129 -0.49 -6.80 0.82
CA TYR A 129 -1.82 -6.34 0.42
C TYR A 129 -2.43 -5.42 1.47
N SER A 130 -3.42 -4.62 1.07
CA SER A 130 -4.17 -3.79 2.01
C SER A 130 -5.10 -4.65 2.88
N LYS A 131 -5.13 -4.38 4.18
CA LYS A 131 -6.08 -5.00 5.11
C LYS A 131 -7.48 -4.37 5.07
N SER A 132 -7.71 -3.41 4.17
CA SER A 132 -9.03 -2.80 3.99
C SER A 132 -10.04 -3.81 3.46
N THR A 133 -11.22 -3.81 4.03
CA THR A 133 -12.38 -4.59 3.56
C THR A 133 -13.18 -3.87 2.48
N GLY A 134 -12.75 -2.67 2.08
CA GLY A 134 -13.43 -1.83 1.11
C GLY A 134 -13.29 -2.32 -0.33
N THR A 135 -14.13 -1.72 -1.18
CA THR A 135 -14.16 -1.97 -2.61
C THR A 135 -13.76 -0.70 -3.34
N ALA A 136 -12.94 -0.85 -4.36
CA ALA A 136 -12.48 0.23 -5.21
C ALA A 136 -13.59 0.75 -6.14
N LEU A 137 -13.35 1.91 -6.74
CA LEU A 137 -14.28 2.51 -7.72
C LEU A 137 -14.52 1.62 -8.95
N ASP A 138 -13.56 0.77 -9.30
CA ASP A 138 -13.66 -0.21 -10.39
C ASP A 138 -14.35 -1.53 -10.00
N GLY A 139 -14.77 -1.66 -8.74
CA GLY A 139 -15.44 -2.84 -8.20
C GLY A 139 -14.52 -3.93 -7.65
N THR A 140 -13.20 -3.77 -7.73
CA THR A 140 -12.24 -4.70 -7.14
C THR A 140 -12.07 -4.45 -5.65
N LYS A 141 -11.68 -5.48 -4.88
CA LYS A 141 -11.36 -5.30 -3.46
C LYS A 141 -9.95 -4.75 -3.30
N TYR A 142 -9.76 -3.83 -2.36
CA TYR A 142 -8.42 -3.31 -2.06
C TYR A 142 -7.45 -4.40 -1.59
N SER A 143 -7.95 -5.45 -0.95
CA SER A 143 -7.14 -6.60 -0.52
C SER A 143 -6.61 -7.47 -1.67
N ASP A 144 -7.11 -7.27 -2.89
CA ASP A 144 -6.69 -8.01 -4.08
C ASP A 144 -5.65 -7.25 -4.93
N TRP A 145 -5.26 -6.05 -4.50
CA TRP A 145 -4.32 -5.17 -5.21
C TRP A 145 -2.85 -5.47 -4.96
#